data_7cb4fc5723b71da5edd5880892fb2a04
#
_entry.id   7cb4fc5723b71da5edd5880892fb2a04
#
_cell.length_a   1.000
_cell.length_b   1.000
_cell.length_c   1.000
_cell.angle_alpha   90.00
_cell.angle_beta   90.00
_cell.angle_gamma   90.00
#
_symmetry.space_group_name_H-M   'P 1'
#
loop_
_entity.id
_entity.type
_entity.pdbx_description
1 polymer ?
#
loop_
_entity_poly.entity_id
_entity_poly.type
_entity_poly.pdbx_seq_one_letter_code
_entity_poly.pdbx_strand_id
1 'polypeptide(L)'
;MKPDTIDRLELHQKLAQGAIVVTGNSRLAAALQQEFQQQAIDSGQNVWETPVIQSWNIWLKQLWEEAVFEGRIESPALLLTEVQEQYVWESVIESLTAAILRKEATANQAAEAWRQLINWQVSLDDIDFDLNEDTQAFRLWADEFERQCDEQGWLSAARMAEQLVERFNDEEYKTDSQILLLGFDELTPLQEALYSAIANSGGSILWAELAQAGQQGQSAVRLACTDNNDEICTLAGWIQQRLERQPGARIGVVVPDLGAHRSSLIRRLTELLVPGNLINEGDESLPWNISLGLPLKSYPVIETAFSILELAGGSFQLDKLGPLLNSPYLAGASEEVGPRAVLDRKLRDIGEQNVSLKSLCWQAGSTLTPWHSPQLATHICQLTDLAKSIPGSASTADWVK
;
A
#
# COMPACT_ATOMS: atom_id res chain seq x y z
N MET A 1 24.17 13.57 9.81
CA MET A 1 23.95 13.76 11.29
C MET A 1 24.08 12.43 12.02
N LYS A 2 24.34 12.41 13.34
CA LYS A 2 24.21 11.18 14.16
C LYS A 2 23.01 11.37 15.10
N PRO A 3 22.25 10.31 15.39
CA PRO A 3 21.12 10.42 16.31
C PRO A 3 21.58 10.67 17.74
N ASP A 4 20.88 11.53 18.45
CA ASP A 4 20.99 11.70 19.88
C ASP A 4 20.11 10.67 20.58
N THR A 5 20.40 10.36 21.84
CA THR A 5 19.56 9.47 22.62
C THR A 5 18.68 10.26 23.55
N ILE A 6 17.35 10.12 23.39
CA ILE A 6 16.37 10.78 24.27
C ILE A 6 15.55 9.72 25.02
N ASP A 7 15.14 10.06 26.22
CA ASP A 7 14.22 9.23 26.96
C ASP A 7 12.75 9.61 26.66
N ARG A 8 11.82 8.78 27.15
CA ARG A 8 10.38 9.01 26.93
C ARG A 8 9.86 10.26 27.62
N LEU A 9 10.45 10.65 28.75
CA LEU A 9 10.04 11.86 29.47
C LEU A 9 10.42 13.11 28.66
N GLU A 10 11.63 13.11 28.10
CA GLU A 10 12.09 14.20 27.24
C GLU A 10 11.23 14.29 25.94
N LEU A 11 10.88 13.14 25.33
CA LEU A 11 9.96 13.11 24.21
C LEU A 11 8.61 13.77 24.54
N HIS A 12 8.01 13.41 25.68
CA HIS A 12 6.74 13.98 26.10
C HIS A 12 6.83 15.49 26.41
N GLN A 13 7.95 15.95 26.98
CA GLN A 13 8.18 17.36 27.19
C GLN A 13 8.26 18.15 25.89
N LYS A 14 8.97 17.60 24.88
CA LYS A 14 9.06 18.24 23.56
C LYS A 14 7.69 18.28 22.86
N LEU A 15 6.91 17.21 22.92
CA LEU A 15 5.54 17.18 22.39
C LEU A 15 4.63 18.22 23.07
N ALA A 16 4.74 18.37 24.39
CA ALA A 16 3.99 19.40 25.15
C ALA A 16 4.42 20.84 24.80
N GLN A 17 5.62 21.04 24.25
CA GLN A 17 6.11 22.31 23.73
C GLN A 17 5.74 22.56 22.27
N GLY A 18 4.96 21.67 21.65
CA GLY A 18 4.52 21.80 20.26
C GLY A 18 5.50 21.24 19.22
N ALA A 19 6.46 20.43 19.62
CA ALA A 19 7.35 19.79 18.67
C ALA A 19 6.60 18.79 17.77
N ILE A 20 6.95 18.78 16.48
CA ILE A 20 6.45 17.84 15.49
C ILE A 20 7.37 16.60 15.51
N VAL A 21 6.78 15.42 15.68
CA VAL A 21 7.52 14.16 15.59
C VAL A 21 7.30 13.53 14.22
N VAL A 22 8.39 13.40 13.47
CA VAL A 22 8.42 12.71 12.17
C VAL A 22 9.07 11.35 12.36
N THR A 23 8.39 10.29 11.94
CA THR A 23 8.88 8.91 12.11
C THR A 23 9.22 8.26 10.77
N GLY A 24 10.16 7.33 10.79
CA GLY A 24 10.56 6.58 9.60
C GLY A 24 9.44 5.68 9.03
N ASN A 25 8.41 5.37 9.85
CA ASN A 25 7.27 4.55 9.41
C ASN A 25 5.99 4.86 10.20
N SER A 26 4.84 4.55 9.60
CA SER A 26 3.51 4.83 10.18
C SER A 26 3.18 4.02 11.44
N ARG A 27 3.80 2.84 11.63
CA ARG A 27 3.57 2.00 12.82
C ARG A 27 4.18 2.64 14.06
N LEU A 28 5.38 3.18 13.95
CA LEU A 28 6.00 3.91 15.04
C LEU A 28 5.19 5.16 15.38
N ALA A 29 4.73 5.92 14.39
CA ALA A 29 3.84 7.06 14.60
C ALA A 29 2.59 6.67 15.40
N ALA A 30 1.88 5.63 14.96
CA ALA A 30 0.68 5.15 15.63
C ALA A 30 0.96 4.66 17.07
N ALA A 31 2.07 3.95 17.29
CA ALA A 31 2.48 3.47 18.61
C ALA A 31 2.77 4.62 19.57
N LEU A 32 3.49 5.65 19.11
CA LEU A 32 3.80 6.83 19.91
C LEU A 32 2.54 7.66 20.21
N GLN A 33 1.63 7.80 19.25
CA GLN A 33 0.33 8.45 19.47
C GLN A 33 -0.49 7.73 20.54
N GLN A 34 -0.57 6.39 20.44
CA GLN A 34 -1.29 5.58 21.43
C GLN A 34 -0.65 5.68 22.82
N GLU A 35 0.67 5.65 22.90
CA GLU A 35 1.40 5.81 24.16
C GLU A 35 1.11 7.16 24.79
N PHE A 36 1.16 8.24 24.01
CA PHE A 36 0.85 9.60 24.49
C PHE A 36 -0.59 9.69 25.01
N GLN A 37 -1.57 9.15 24.27
CA GLN A 37 -2.98 9.13 24.69
C GLN A 37 -3.16 8.35 25.99
N GLN A 38 -2.55 7.18 26.13
CA GLN A 38 -2.63 6.39 27.34
C GLN A 38 -2.05 7.13 28.55
N GLN A 39 -0.92 7.78 28.38
CA GLN A 39 -0.31 8.57 29.46
C GLN A 39 -1.17 9.77 29.86
N ALA A 40 -1.82 10.44 28.91
CA ALA A 40 -2.75 11.53 29.21
C ALA A 40 -3.94 11.03 30.05
N ILE A 41 -4.51 9.87 29.68
CA ILE A 41 -5.58 9.22 30.45
C ILE A 41 -5.10 8.82 31.84
N ASP A 42 -3.95 8.19 31.97
CA ASP A 42 -3.38 7.72 33.24
C ASP A 42 -3.04 8.89 34.18
N SER A 43 -2.71 10.07 33.62
CA SER A 43 -2.51 11.32 34.40
C SER A 43 -3.80 12.05 34.73
N GLY A 44 -4.96 11.48 34.38
CA GLY A 44 -6.28 12.04 34.74
C GLY A 44 -6.74 13.20 33.85
N GLN A 45 -6.11 13.41 32.70
CA GLN A 45 -6.55 14.42 31.73
C GLN A 45 -7.77 13.93 30.98
N ASN A 46 -8.82 14.75 30.88
CA ASN A 46 -10.03 14.46 30.10
C ASN A 46 -9.98 15.11 28.70
N VAL A 47 -9.12 16.10 28.51
CA VAL A 47 -8.91 16.81 27.24
C VAL A 47 -7.43 17.15 27.13
N TRP A 48 -6.86 16.90 25.95
CA TRP A 48 -5.48 17.26 25.61
C TRP A 48 -5.40 17.71 24.17
N GLU A 49 -4.40 18.50 23.86
CA GLU A 49 -4.05 18.82 22.49
C GLU A 49 -3.41 17.59 21.82
N THR A 50 -3.90 17.22 20.65
CA THR A 50 -3.37 16.05 19.93
C THR A 50 -1.99 16.39 19.39
N PRO A 51 -0.92 15.67 19.81
CA PRO A 51 0.41 15.94 19.33
C PRO A 51 0.54 15.59 17.84
N VAL A 52 1.36 16.34 17.13
CA VAL A 52 1.68 16.06 15.74
C VAL A 52 2.76 14.99 15.69
N ILE A 53 2.34 13.74 15.50
CA ILE A 53 3.23 12.58 15.33
C ILE A 53 2.85 11.91 14.03
N GLN A 54 3.71 11.94 13.02
CA GLN A 54 3.39 11.49 11.66
C GLN A 54 4.57 10.72 11.05
N SER A 55 4.27 9.82 10.10
CA SER A 55 5.32 9.26 9.28
C SER A 55 5.81 10.28 8.24
N TRP A 56 7.04 10.09 7.76
CA TRP A 56 7.67 10.95 6.75
C TRP A 56 6.74 11.28 5.58
N ASN A 57 6.10 10.29 4.98
CA ASN A 57 5.27 10.51 3.79
C ASN A 57 4.01 11.36 4.09
N ILE A 58 3.40 11.15 5.26
CA ILE A 58 2.21 11.92 5.67
C ILE A 58 2.62 13.36 5.99
N TRP A 59 3.70 13.54 6.75
CA TRP A 59 4.21 14.85 7.10
C TRP A 59 4.65 15.64 5.88
N LEU A 60 5.38 15.03 4.94
CA LEU A 60 5.83 15.66 3.71
C LEU A 60 4.64 16.15 2.86
N LYS A 61 3.60 15.31 2.73
CA LYS A 61 2.38 15.67 2.01
C LYS A 61 1.65 16.84 2.68
N GLN A 62 1.52 16.81 4.00
CA GLN A 62 0.92 17.93 4.74
C GLN A 62 1.72 19.21 4.55
N LEU A 63 3.03 19.15 4.64
CA LEU A 63 3.91 20.31 4.43
C LEU A 63 3.76 20.91 3.02
N TRP A 64 3.60 20.04 2.00
CA TRP A 64 3.28 20.47 0.65
C TRP A 64 1.90 21.15 0.56
N GLU A 65 0.87 20.53 1.12
CA GLU A 65 -0.49 21.07 1.11
C GLU A 65 -0.57 22.44 1.82
N GLU A 66 0.14 22.59 2.94
CA GLU A 66 0.27 23.85 3.65
C GLU A 66 0.98 24.92 2.81
N ALA A 67 2.09 24.56 2.14
CA ALA A 67 2.82 25.50 1.28
C ALA A 67 1.98 25.97 0.08
N VAL A 68 1.17 25.08 -0.50
CA VAL A 68 0.23 25.42 -1.58
C VAL A 68 -0.91 26.30 -1.05
N PHE A 69 -1.52 25.95 0.08
CA PHE A 69 -2.64 26.67 0.67
C PHE A 69 -2.27 28.11 1.07
N GLU A 70 -1.07 28.31 1.58
CA GLU A 70 -0.54 29.62 1.95
C GLU A 70 -0.04 30.44 0.75
N GLY A 71 -0.19 29.93 -0.46
CA GLY A 71 0.22 30.62 -1.69
C GLY A 71 1.74 30.74 -1.85
N ARG A 72 2.49 29.93 -1.12
CA ARG A 72 3.98 29.92 -1.16
C ARG A 72 4.51 29.27 -2.42
N ILE A 73 3.70 28.43 -3.06
CA ILE A 73 3.99 27.79 -4.34
C ILE A 73 3.04 28.42 -5.37
N GLU A 74 3.58 29.25 -6.24
CA GLU A 74 2.84 29.83 -7.35
C GLU A 74 2.60 28.75 -8.40
N SER A 75 1.35 28.62 -8.86
CA SER A 75 0.95 27.64 -9.88
C SER A 75 1.43 26.20 -9.55
N PRO A 76 0.94 25.62 -8.42
CA PRO A 76 1.41 24.32 -7.99
C PRO A 76 1.11 23.26 -9.05
N ALA A 77 2.10 22.42 -9.33
CA ALA A 77 1.91 21.25 -10.17
C ALA A 77 0.89 20.30 -9.51
N LEU A 78 0.12 19.57 -10.32
CA LEU A 78 -0.80 18.57 -9.81
C LEU A 78 -0.02 17.39 -9.24
N LEU A 79 -0.06 17.21 -7.92
CA LEU A 79 0.54 16.04 -7.28
C LEU A 79 -0.21 14.77 -7.71
N LEU A 80 0.51 13.88 -8.37
CA LEU A 80 -0.04 12.60 -8.81
C LEU A 80 -0.31 11.69 -7.60
N THR A 81 -1.46 11.03 -7.61
CA THR A 81 -1.71 9.90 -6.71
C THR A 81 -0.91 8.67 -7.17
N GLU A 82 -0.69 7.70 -6.29
CA GLU A 82 0.02 6.45 -6.65
C GLU A 82 -0.58 5.77 -7.89
N VAL A 83 -1.92 5.77 -8.01
CA VAL A 83 -2.61 5.16 -9.16
C VAL A 83 -2.38 5.97 -10.45
N GLN A 84 -2.39 7.29 -10.36
CA GLN A 84 -2.11 8.16 -11.52
C GLN A 84 -0.66 8.04 -11.96
N GLU A 85 0.29 8.05 -11.02
CA GLU A 85 1.73 7.87 -11.31
C GLU A 85 1.97 6.50 -11.97
N GLN A 86 1.38 5.43 -11.43
CA GLN A 86 1.41 4.09 -12.00
C GLN A 86 0.90 4.07 -13.44
N TYR A 87 -0.23 4.72 -13.71
CA TYR A 87 -0.80 4.79 -15.06
C TYR A 87 0.10 5.55 -16.04
N VAL A 88 0.75 6.64 -15.60
CA VAL A 88 1.70 7.37 -16.44
C VAL A 88 2.90 6.49 -16.78
N TRP A 89 3.47 5.78 -15.80
CA TRP A 89 4.56 4.82 -16.05
C TRP A 89 4.15 3.73 -17.04
N GLU A 90 2.96 3.14 -16.88
CA GLU A 90 2.45 2.13 -17.81
C GLU A 90 2.30 2.68 -19.24
N SER A 91 1.79 3.91 -19.38
CA SER A 91 1.63 4.57 -20.67
C SER A 91 2.96 4.86 -21.35
N VAL A 92 3.95 5.36 -20.58
CA VAL A 92 5.31 5.62 -21.06
C VAL A 92 5.96 4.33 -21.57
N ILE A 93 5.92 3.27 -20.76
CA ILE A 93 6.49 1.97 -21.10
C ILE A 93 5.85 1.40 -22.36
N GLU A 94 4.51 1.48 -22.48
CA GLU A 94 3.78 0.99 -23.65
C GLU A 94 4.15 1.77 -24.93
N SER A 95 4.35 3.06 -24.81
CA SER A 95 4.70 3.92 -25.95
C SER A 95 6.10 3.67 -26.51
N LEU A 96 7.04 3.30 -25.63
CA LEU A 96 8.46 3.15 -25.99
C LEU A 96 8.89 1.69 -26.21
N THR A 97 8.10 0.71 -25.73
CA THR A 97 8.51 -0.69 -25.78
C THR A 97 7.39 -1.59 -26.28
N ALA A 98 7.57 -2.17 -27.45
CA ALA A 98 6.53 -2.88 -28.21
C ALA A 98 6.07 -4.22 -27.60
N ALA A 99 6.81 -4.84 -26.68
CA ALA A 99 6.47 -6.18 -26.17
C ALA A 99 6.96 -6.39 -24.71
N ILE A 100 6.18 -5.95 -23.74
CA ILE A 100 6.43 -6.28 -22.33
C ILE A 100 5.33 -7.22 -21.83
N LEU A 101 5.76 -8.38 -21.30
CA LEU A 101 4.84 -9.43 -20.83
C LEU A 101 4.06 -9.04 -19.57
N ARG A 102 4.63 -8.18 -18.70
CA ARG A 102 4.05 -7.76 -17.43
C ARG A 102 4.20 -6.24 -17.23
N LYS A 103 3.42 -5.47 -17.97
CA LYS A 103 3.46 -4.01 -17.96
C LYS A 103 3.33 -3.42 -16.55
N GLU A 104 2.30 -3.80 -15.81
CA GLU A 104 2.05 -3.33 -14.44
C GLU A 104 3.25 -3.58 -13.50
N ALA A 105 3.83 -4.78 -13.54
CA ALA A 105 4.99 -5.11 -12.70
C ALA A 105 6.24 -4.31 -13.10
N THR A 106 6.46 -4.11 -14.39
CA THR A 106 7.58 -3.32 -14.91
C THR A 106 7.42 -1.84 -14.53
N ALA A 107 6.22 -1.29 -14.65
CA ALA A 107 5.92 0.08 -14.25
C ALA A 107 6.14 0.30 -12.75
N ASN A 108 5.72 -0.64 -11.90
CA ASN A 108 6.01 -0.59 -10.46
C ASN A 108 7.52 -0.58 -10.16
N GLN A 109 8.30 -1.40 -10.87
CA GLN A 109 9.75 -1.43 -10.71
C GLN A 109 10.40 -0.13 -11.18
N ALA A 110 9.95 0.44 -12.30
CA ALA A 110 10.44 1.70 -12.82
C ALA A 110 10.13 2.86 -11.86
N ALA A 111 8.91 2.94 -11.33
CA ALA A 111 8.52 3.94 -10.34
C ALA A 111 9.35 3.82 -9.04
N GLU A 112 9.64 2.60 -8.59
CA GLU A 112 10.49 2.39 -7.41
C GLU A 112 11.95 2.79 -7.68
N ALA A 113 12.52 2.43 -8.83
CA ALA A 113 13.86 2.84 -9.23
C ALA A 113 13.97 4.38 -9.33
N TRP A 114 12.96 5.02 -9.94
CA TRP A 114 12.85 6.48 -10.00
C TRP A 114 12.87 7.12 -8.62
N ARG A 115 12.05 6.60 -7.69
CA ARG A 115 12.00 7.07 -6.30
C ARG A 115 13.34 6.95 -5.60
N GLN A 116 14.08 5.87 -5.85
CA GLN A 116 15.42 5.68 -5.29
C GLN A 116 16.41 6.73 -5.85
N LEU A 117 16.42 6.96 -7.16
CA LEU A 117 17.30 7.98 -7.76
C LEU A 117 17.06 9.36 -7.14
N ILE A 118 15.80 9.77 -7.03
CA ILE A 118 15.44 11.07 -6.46
C ILE A 118 15.84 11.15 -4.98
N ASN A 119 15.51 10.15 -4.18
CA ASN A 119 15.85 10.14 -2.74
C ASN A 119 17.36 10.19 -2.49
N TRP A 120 18.15 9.52 -3.34
CA TRP A 120 19.60 9.50 -3.23
C TRP A 120 20.27 10.63 -4.01
N GLN A 121 19.48 11.51 -4.63
CA GLN A 121 19.96 12.63 -5.45
C GLN A 121 20.98 12.22 -6.52
N VAL A 122 20.70 11.10 -7.18
CA VAL A 122 21.51 10.55 -8.26
C VAL A 122 20.92 10.99 -9.58
N SER A 123 21.72 11.70 -10.40
CA SER A 123 21.30 12.10 -11.74
C SER A 123 21.31 10.91 -12.70
N LEU A 124 20.38 10.91 -13.66
CA LEU A 124 20.40 9.96 -14.77
C LEU A 124 21.69 10.08 -15.62
N ASP A 125 22.34 11.25 -15.59
CA ASP A 125 23.60 11.48 -16.31
C ASP A 125 24.84 10.98 -15.56
N ASP A 126 24.73 10.74 -14.24
CA ASP A 126 25.85 10.29 -13.39
C ASP A 126 26.07 8.78 -13.42
N ILE A 127 25.08 8.02 -13.92
CA ILE A 127 25.12 6.57 -13.96
C ILE A 127 25.40 6.10 -15.38
N ASP A 128 26.31 5.13 -15.50
CA ASP A 128 26.51 4.40 -16.76
C ASP A 128 25.35 3.43 -16.99
N PHE A 129 24.28 3.94 -17.62
CA PHE A 129 23.11 3.14 -17.98
C PHE A 129 23.35 2.20 -19.18
N ASP A 130 24.53 2.25 -19.79
CA ASP A 130 24.88 1.38 -20.92
C ASP A 130 25.30 -0.04 -20.48
N LEU A 131 25.22 -0.35 -19.18
CA LEU A 131 25.63 -1.64 -18.61
C LEU A 131 24.80 -2.82 -19.12
N ASN A 132 23.49 -2.63 -19.33
CA ASN A 132 22.59 -3.66 -19.85
C ASN A 132 21.33 -3.05 -20.47
N GLU A 133 20.55 -3.88 -21.18
CA GLU A 133 19.34 -3.46 -21.89
C GLU A 133 18.25 -2.92 -20.93
N ASP A 134 18.14 -3.47 -19.71
CA ASP A 134 17.11 -3.06 -18.75
C ASP A 134 17.40 -1.65 -18.22
N THR A 135 18.67 -1.33 -17.92
CA THR A 135 19.06 0.01 -17.46
C THR A 135 18.94 1.06 -18.54
N GLN A 136 19.27 0.71 -19.81
CA GLN A 136 19.04 1.58 -20.96
C GLN A 136 17.54 1.86 -21.16
N ALA A 137 16.71 0.83 -21.09
CA ALA A 137 15.25 0.98 -21.21
C ALA A 137 14.70 1.86 -20.07
N PHE A 138 15.12 1.63 -18.83
CA PHE A 138 14.71 2.45 -17.69
C PHE A 138 15.09 3.93 -17.88
N ARG A 139 16.28 4.24 -18.36
CA ARG A 139 16.67 5.63 -18.64
C ARG A 139 15.72 6.30 -19.63
N LEU A 140 15.42 5.63 -20.76
CA LEU A 140 14.47 6.15 -21.75
C LEU A 140 13.06 6.38 -21.17
N TRP A 141 12.61 5.47 -20.32
CA TRP A 141 11.31 5.62 -19.64
C TRP A 141 11.31 6.76 -18.63
N ALA A 142 12.40 6.91 -17.87
CA ALA A 142 12.52 7.97 -16.88
C ALA A 142 12.56 9.35 -17.53
N ASP A 143 13.36 9.53 -18.60
CA ASP A 143 13.41 10.76 -19.38
C ASP A 143 12.02 11.14 -19.95
N GLU A 144 11.29 10.16 -20.49
CA GLU A 144 9.95 10.39 -21.05
C GLU A 144 8.90 10.65 -19.95
N PHE A 145 8.99 9.95 -18.83
CA PHE A 145 8.12 10.20 -17.67
C PHE A 145 8.28 11.63 -17.15
N GLU A 146 9.52 12.08 -16.98
CA GLU A 146 9.83 13.44 -16.54
C GLU A 146 9.32 14.47 -17.54
N ARG A 147 9.59 14.28 -18.84
CA ARG A 147 9.09 15.15 -19.89
C ARG A 147 7.57 15.30 -19.89
N GLN A 148 6.83 14.17 -19.71
CA GLN A 148 5.37 14.21 -19.63
C GLN A 148 4.89 14.93 -18.37
N CYS A 149 5.53 14.72 -17.22
CA CYS A 149 5.21 15.43 -15.99
C CYS A 149 5.39 16.95 -16.19
N ASP A 150 6.48 17.38 -16.76
CA ASP A 150 6.76 18.81 -17.01
C ASP A 150 5.76 19.44 -17.98
N GLU A 151 5.46 18.78 -19.11
CA GLU A 151 4.54 19.28 -20.12
C GLU A 151 3.08 19.38 -19.62
N GLN A 152 2.68 18.49 -18.73
CA GLN A 152 1.31 18.44 -18.19
C GLN A 152 1.16 19.19 -16.86
N GLY A 153 2.24 19.70 -16.29
CA GLY A 153 2.24 20.32 -14.97
C GLY A 153 1.93 19.33 -13.86
N TRP A 154 2.45 18.11 -13.97
CA TRP A 154 2.32 17.05 -12.96
C TRP A 154 3.56 16.99 -12.06
N LEU A 155 3.35 16.54 -10.83
CA LEU A 155 4.41 16.31 -9.87
C LEU A 155 4.31 14.88 -9.32
N SER A 156 5.40 14.12 -9.47
CA SER A 156 5.50 12.82 -8.79
C SER A 156 5.71 13.00 -7.28
N ALA A 157 5.22 12.06 -6.49
CA ALA A 157 5.42 12.09 -5.04
C ALA A 157 6.91 12.07 -4.66
N ALA A 158 7.77 11.47 -5.48
CA ALA A 158 9.21 11.45 -5.26
C ALA A 158 9.83 12.85 -5.29
N ARG A 159 9.41 13.72 -6.23
CA ARG A 159 9.96 15.07 -6.39
C ARG A 159 9.36 16.13 -5.46
N MET A 160 8.34 15.77 -4.68
CA MET A 160 7.68 16.72 -3.76
C MET A 160 8.67 17.32 -2.77
N ALA A 161 9.60 16.52 -2.23
CA ALA A 161 10.60 17.00 -1.28
C ALA A 161 11.63 17.96 -1.93
N GLU A 162 11.98 17.75 -3.20
CA GLU A 162 12.86 18.67 -3.96
C GLU A 162 12.24 20.06 -4.09
N GLN A 163 10.97 20.12 -4.48
CA GLN A 163 10.22 21.37 -4.57
C GLN A 163 10.16 22.13 -3.23
N LEU A 164 10.01 21.38 -2.13
CA LEU A 164 10.01 21.96 -0.78
C LEU A 164 11.41 22.45 -0.39
N VAL A 165 12.49 21.75 -0.75
CA VAL A 165 13.87 22.20 -0.52
C VAL A 165 14.12 23.53 -1.20
N GLU A 166 13.73 23.69 -2.47
CA GLU A 166 13.83 24.95 -3.19
C GLU A 166 13.10 26.07 -2.47
N ARG A 167 11.89 25.75 -1.97
CA ARG A 167 11.07 26.74 -1.27
C ARG A 167 11.61 27.15 0.08
N PHE A 168 12.14 26.22 0.86
CA PHE A 168 12.76 26.55 2.15
C PHE A 168 14.11 27.27 2.02
N ASN A 169 14.76 27.19 0.87
CA ASN A 169 15.97 27.97 0.58
C ASN A 169 15.70 29.42 0.18
N ASP A 170 14.43 29.81 -0.01
CA ASP A 170 14.05 31.18 -0.24
C ASP A 170 14.30 32.02 1.02
N GLU A 171 15.05 33.12 0.91
CA GLU A 171 15.43 33.98 2.03
C GLU A 171 14.22 34.62 2.77
N GLU A 172 13.09 34.76 2.09
CA GLU A 172 11.86 35.32 2.68
C GLU A 172 11.14 34.30 3.57
N TYR A 173 11.43 33.00 3.42
CA TYR A 173 10.78 31.97 4.21
C TYR A 173 11.44 31.82 5.59
N LYS A 174 10.63 31.96 6.65
CA LYS A 174 11.07 31.74 8.04
C LYS A 174 10.10 30.78 8.73
N THR A 175 10.64 29.87 9.51
CA THR A 175 9.88 28.94 10.36
C THR A 175 10.54 28.83 11.72
N ASP A 176 9.73 28.62 12.76
CA ASP A 176 10.16 28.31 14.12
C ASP A 176 9.85 26.86 14.52
N SER A 177 9.47 26.03 13.55
CA SER A 177 9.07 24.64 13.76
C SER A 177 10.19 23.83 14.44
N GLN A 178 9.83 23.10 15.49
CA GLN A 178 10.70 22.13 16.15
C GLN A 178 10.34 20.73 15.65
N ILE A 179 11.27 20.09 14.95
CA ILE A 179 11.05 18.77 14.35
C ILE A 179 11.96 17.74 15.00
N LEU A 180 11.35 16.67 15.48
CA LEU A 180 12.04 15.53 16.08
C LEU A 180 11.92 14.32 15.17
N LEU A 181 13.05 13.77 14.69
CA LEU A 181 13.13 12.63 13.83
C LEU A 181 13.35 11.37 14.66
N LEU A 182 12.44 10.39 14.56
CA LEU A 182 12.52 9.14 15.31
C LEU A 182 12.37 7.90 14.40
N GLY A 183 13.17 6.88 14.66
CA GLY A 183 13.08 5.60 13.97
C GLY A 183 13.54 5.64 12.52
N PHE A 184 14.54 6.47 12.22
CA PHE A 184 15.30 6.46 11.00
C PHE A 184 16.63 5.77 11.26
N ASP A 185 16.94 4.71 10.51
CA ASP A 185 18.23 4.05 10.55
C ASP A 185 19.31 4.90 9.88
N GLU A 186 18.95 5.51 8.74
CA GLU A 186 19.72 6.50 8.00
C GLU A 186 18.78 7.52 7.36
N LEU A 187 19.31 8.68 7.04
CA LEU A 187 18.60 9.70 6.26
C LEU A 187 19.09 9.67 4.82
N THR A 188 18.16 9.73 3.87
CA THR A 188 18.55 9.88 2.46
C THR A 188 19.08 11.29 2.21
N PRO A 189 19.95 11.50 1.19
CA PRO A 189 20.46 12.83 0.84
C PRO A 189 19.34 13.87 0.65
N LEU A 190 18.22 13.48 0.04
CA LEU A 190 17.07 14.39 -0.14
C LEU A 190 16.42 14.77 1.20
N GLN A 191 16.31 13.83 2.15
CA GLN A 191 15.82 14.12 3.49
C GLN A 191 16.78 15.06 4.23
N GLU A 192 18.09 14.80 4.17
CA GLU A 192 19.08 15.68 4.76
C GLU A 192 19.04 17.10 4.15
N ALA A 193 18.86 17.22 2.84
CA ALA A 193 18.70 18.50 2.16
C ALA A 193 17.45 19.26 2.67
N LEU A 194 16.30 18.60 2.77
CA LEU A 194 15.07 19.24 3.27
C LEU A 194 15.20 19.68 4.72
N TYR A 195 15.73 18.82 5.60
CA TYR A 195 15.93 19.20 7.00
C TYR A 195 16.95 20.33 7.18
N SER A 196 18.00 20.35 6.35
CA SER A 196 18.97 21.44 6.34
C SER A 196 18.35 22.75 5.87
N ALA A 197 17.51 22.72 4.84
CA ALA A 197 16.79 23.89 4.36
C ALA A 197 15.83 24.45 5.43
N ILE A 198 15.09 23.60 6.13
CA ILE A 198 14.23 23.98 7.26
C ILE A 198 15.04 24.59 8.40
N ALA A 199 16.18 24.00 8.75
CA ALA A 199 17.06 24.53 9.79
C ALA A 199 17.62 25.92 9.42
N ASN A 200 18.03 26.11 8.17
CA ASN A 200 18.51 27.40 7.65
C ASN A 200 17.41 28.48 7.67
N SER A 201 16.15 28.09 7.53
CA SER A 201 15.00 28.98 7.62
C SER A 201 14.60 29.34 9.07
N GLY A 202 15.32 28.84 10.09
CA GLY A 202 15.09 29.11 11.50
C GLY A 202 14.44 27.98 12.30
N GLY A 203 14.06 26.89 11.64
CA GLY A 203 13.55 25.69 12.30
C GLY A 203 14.62 24.95 13.11
N SER A 204 14.21 24.11 14.02
CA SER A 204 15.09 23.25 14.84
C SER A 204 14.85 21.79 14.51
N ILE A 205 15.90 21.06 14.10
CA ILE A 205 15.84 19.65 13.78
C ILE A 205 16.66 18.85 14.78
N LEU A 206 16.02 17.85 15.40
CA LEU A 206 16.69 16.90 16.27
C LEU A 206 16.45 15.49 15.75
N TRP A 207 17.51 14.81 15.33
CA TRP A 207 17.45 13.36 15.03
C TRP A 207 17.81 12.58 16.27
N ALA A 208 16.91 11.72 16.74
CA ALA A 208 17.08 11.00 17.99
C ALA A 208 16.62 9.54 17.91
N GLU A 209 17.19 8.75 18.81
CA GLU A 209 16.76 7.39 19.13
C GLU A 209 16.16 7.35 20.53
N LEU A 210 15.10 6.56 20.70
CA LEU A 210 14.53 6.36 22.03
C LEU A 210 15.44 5.45 22.86
N ALA A 211 15.81 5.94 24.06
CA ALA A 211 16.55 5.15 25.02
C ALA A 211 15.85 3.80 25.29
N GLN A 212 16.54 2.72 25.06
CA GLN A 212 16.03 1.39 25.39
C GLN A 212 16.06 1.18 26.90
N ALA A 213 14.90 0.89 27.48
CA ALA A 213 14.85 0.53 28.91
C ALA A 213 15.67 -0.77 29.12
N GLY A 214 16.76 -0.62 29.84
CA GLY A 214 17.64 -1.63 30.42
C GLY A 214 17.67 -3.02 29.75
N GLN A 215 18.50 -3.21 28.77
CA GLN A 215 18.84 -4.55 28.26
C GLN A 215 19.84 -5.21 29.22
N GLN A 216 19.39 -5.63 30.41
CA GLN A 216 20.20 -6.51 31.24
C GLN A 216 19.81 -7.97 30.98
N GLY A 217 20.76 -8.76 30.39
CA GLY A 217 20.73 -10.19 30.46
C GLY A 217 19.78 -10.94 29.52
N GLN A 218 19.50 -10.44 28.35
CA GLN A 218 18.72 -11.21 27.36
C GLN A 218 19.63 -12.23 26.65
N SER A 219 19.29 -13.52 26.76
CA SER A 219 19.96 -14.57 26.00
C SER A 219 19.31 -14.66 24.61
N ALA A 220 20.13 -14.51 23.57
CA ALA A 220 19.69 -14.80 22.21
C ALA A 220 19.95 -16.28 21.90
N VAL A 221 18.94 -16.94 21.31
CA VAL A 221 19.06 -18.34 20.87
C VAL A 221 18.82 -18.36 19.36
N ARG A 222 19.70 -19.04 18.63
CA ARG A 222 19.54 -19.30 17.21
C ARG A 222 19.12 -20.75 16.99
N LEU A 223 18.03 -20.94 16.24
CA LEU A 223 17.58 -22.23 15.76
C LEU A 223 17.80 -22.33 14.25
N ALA A 224 18.35 -23.45 13.78
CA ALA A 224 18.44 -23.76 12.37
C ALA A 224 17.25 -24.64 11.99
N CYS A 225 16.46 -24.24 11.00
CA CYS A 225 15.34 -24.99 10.46
C CYS A 225 15.69 -25.50 9.05
N THR A 226 15.02 -26.55 8.61
CA THR A 226 15.32 -27.22 7.34
C THR A 226 14.78 -26.40 6.16
N ASP A 227 13.62 -25.81 6.34
CA ASP A 227 12.92 -24.96 5.38
C ASP A 227 11.95 -23.99 6.08
N ASN A 228 11.28 -23.13 5.31
CA ASN A 228 10.34 -22.15 5.82
C ASN A 228 9.13 -22.79 6.53
N ASN A 229 8.68 -23.98 6.12
CA ASN A 229 7.57 -24.65 6.77
C ASN A 229 7.97 -25.20 8.14
N ASP A 230 9.17 -25.77 8.25
CA ASP A 230 9.77 -26.20 9.51
C ASP A 230 9.98 -25.01 10.46
N GLU A 231 10.43 -23.86 9.93
CA GLU A 231 10.55 -22.62 10.70
C GLU A 231 9.21 -22.16 11.28
N ILE A 232 8.16 -22.10 10.44
CA ILE A 232 6.81 -21.69 10.87
C ILE A 232 6.24 -22.67 11.90
N CYS A 233 6.44 -23.99 11.72
CA CYS A 233 5.98 -24.99 12.67
C CYS A 233 6.72 -24.85 14.02
N THR A 234 8.03 -24.67 13.98
CA THR A 234 8.88 -24.49 15.16
C THR A 234 8.51 -23.22 15.92
N LEU A 235 8.32 -22.10 15.19
CA LEU A 235 7.87 -20.84 15.76
C LEU A 235 6.51 -20.99 16.46
N ALA A 236 5.51 -21.57 15.78
CA ALA A 236 4.18 -21.74 16.34
C ALA A 236 4.18 -22.63 17.60
N GLY A 237 4.94 -23.73 17.59
CA GLY A 237 5.14 -24.59 18.76
C GLY A 237 5.83 -23.87 19.91
N TRP A 238 6.84 -23.03 19.62
CA TRP A 238 7.52 -22.23 20.64
C TRP A 238 6.57 -21.18 21.26
N ILE A 239 5.75 -20.52 20.45
CA ILE A 239 4.73 -19.57 20.93
C ILE A 239 3.74 -20.28 21.85
N GLN A 240 3.21 -21.43 21.44
CA GLN A 240 2.27 -22.23 22.25
C GLN A 240 2.91 -22.57 23.60
N GLN A 241 4.10 -23.14 23.61
CA GLN A 241 4.81 -23.51 24.85
C GLN A 241 5.05 -22.28 25.75
N ARG A 242 5.34 -21.12 25.16
CA ARG A 242 5.58 -19.89 25.91
C ARG A 242 4.30 -19.38 26.57
N LEU A 243 3.19 -19.41 25.85
CA LEU A 243 1.89 -19.00 26.37
C LEU A 243 1.32 -19.96 27.41
N GLU A 244 1.58 -21.27 27.28
CA GLU A 244 1.24 -22.27 28.31
C GLU A 244 1.97 -22.01 29.64
N ARG A 245 3.25 -21.62 29.56
CA ARG A 245 4.07 -21.29 30.75
C ARG A 245 3.73 -19.92 31.34
N GLN A 246 3.34 -18.97 30.50
CA GLN A 246 3.06 -17.59 30.88
C GLN A 246 1.89 -17.05 30.04
N PRO A 247 0.64 -17.27 30.46
CA PRO A 247 -0.56 -16.91 29.68
C PRO A 247 -0.69 -15.41 29.31
N GLY A 248 -0.04 -14.54 30.08
CA GLY A 248 -0.03 -13.09 29.83
C GLY A 248 1.18 -12.60 29.01
N ALA A 249 2.01 -13.49 28.46
CA ALA A 249 3.18 -13.08 27.70
C ALA A 249 2.81 -12.35 26.42
N ARG A 250 3.45 -11.20 26.17
CA ARG A 250 3.38 -10.48 24.90
C ARG A 250 4.57 -10.90 24.03
N ILE A 251 4.28 -11.53 22.89
CA ILE A 251 5.28 -12.09 21.99
C ILE A 251 5.26 -11.30 20.69
N GLY A 252 6.38 -10.67 20.35
CA GLY A 252 6.59 -10.05 19.04
C GLY A 252 7.28 -11.02 18.09
N VAL A 253 6.74 -11.17 16.88
CA VAL A 253 7.31 -11.98 15.81
C VAL A 253 7.63 -11.08 14.64
N VAL A 254 8.88 -11.06 14.20
CA VAL A 254 9.34 -10.29 13.04
C VAL A 254 9.58 -11.26 11.89
N VAL A 255 8.85 -11.05 10.79
CA VAL A 255 8.95 -11.85 9.56
C VAL A 255 9.30 -10.90 8.42
N PRO A 256 10.52 -10.98 7.85
CA PRO A 256 10.96 -10.05 6.80
C PRO A 256 10.04 -10.02 5.60
N ASP A 257 9.60 -11.18 5.11
CA ASP A 257 8.62 -11.32 4.02
C ASP A 257 7.27 -11.84 4.55
N LEU A 258 6.62 -11.01 5.34
CA LEU A 258 5.32 -11.35 5.92
C LEU A 258 4.25 -11.59 4.85
N GLY A 259 4.34 -10.91 3.70
CA GLY A 259 3.40 -11.07 2.59
C GLY A 259 3.34 -12.50 2.06
N ALA A 260 4.50 -13.08 1.78
CA ALA A 260 4.62 -14.45 1.27
C ALA A 260 4.21 -15.51 2.32
N HIS A 261 4.47 -15.25 3.62
CA HIS A 261 4.30 -16.24 4.68
C HIS A 261 2.99 -16.10 5.48
N ARG A 262 2.24 -15.01 5.28
CA ARG A 262 1.05 -14.65 6.04
C ARG A 262 0.03 -15.81 6.16
N SER A 263 -0.35 -16.42 5.04
CA SER A 263 -1.36 -17.48 5.02
C SER A 263 -0.92 -18.73 5.76
N SER A 264 0.35 -19.11 5.63
CA SER A 264 0.95 -20.26 6.32
C SER A 264 1.05 -20.04 7.82
N LEU A 265 1.43 -18.82 8.23
CA LEU A 265 1.47 -18.41 9.64
C LEU A 265 0.09 -18.45 10.28
N ILE A 266 -0.91 -17.83 9.66
CA ILE A 266 -2.29 -17.80 10.16
C ILE A 266 -2.80 -19.23 10.34
N ARG A 267 -2.64 -20.07 9.33
CA ARG A 267 -3.09 -21.45 9.39
C ARG A 267 -2.45 -22.20 10.56
N ARG A 268 -1.12 -22.11 10.72
CA ARG A 268 -0.41 -22.82 11.80
C ARG A 268 -0.75 -22.29 13.18
N LEU A 269 -0.85 -20.99 13.35
CA LEU A 269 -1.26 -20.39 14.62
C LEU A 269 -2.71 -20.78 14.97
N THR A 270 -3.60 -20.82 13.99
CA THR A 270 -4.98 -21.30 14.20
C THR A 270 -5.01 -22.77 14.60
N GLU A 271 -4.29 -23.65 13.88
CA GLU A 271 -4.21 -25.06 14.18
C GLU A 271 -3.73 -25.34 15.62
N LEU A 272 -2.79 -24.59 16.13
CA LEU A 272 -2.17 -24.85 17.43
C LEU A 272 -2.80 -24.07 18.58
N LEU A 273 -3.18 -22.82 18.37
CA LEU A 273 -3.62 -21.94 19.46
C LEU A 273 -5.16 -21.88 19.59
N VAL A 274 -5.89 -22.04 18.46
CA VAL A 274 -7.36 -21.92 18.43
C VAL A 274 -7.95 -22.97 17.47
N PRO A 275 -7.72 -24.28 17.71
CA PRO A 275 -8.17 -25.32 16.76
C PRO A 275 -9.68 -25.34 16.52
N GLY A 276 -10.48 -24.82 17.44
CA GLY A 276 -11.94 -24.66 17.28
C GLY A 276 -12.33 -23.77 16.11
N ASN A 277 -11.54 -22.74 15.78
CA ASN A 277 -11.82 -21.82 14.68
C ASN A 277 -11.59 -22.43 13.28
N LEU A 278 -11.00 -23.62 13.18
CA LEU A 278 -10.92 -24.36 11.90
C LEU A 278 -12.27 -24.97 11.48
N ILE A 279 -13.17 -25.18 12.43
CA ILE A 279 -14.45 -25.86 12.20
C ILE A 279 -15.62 -24.87 12.29
N ASN A 280 -15.52 -23.91 13.19
CA ASN A 280 -16.50 -22.84 13.36
C ASN A 280 -15.84 -21.54 12.96
N GLU A 281 -16.35 -20.85 11.93
CA GLU A 281 -16.06 -19.44 11.66
C GLU A 281 -16.67 -18.59 12.81
N GLY A 282 -16.25 -18.86 14.04
CA GLY A 282 -16.79 -18.24 15.24
C GLY A 282 -16.03 -16.97 15.59
N ASP A 283 -16.78 -16.08 16.19
CA ASP A 283 -16.47 -14.72 16.64
C ASP A 283 -15.47 -14.66 17.84
N GLU A 284 -14.63 -15.68 18.01
CA GLU A 284 -13.60 -15.67 19.06
C GLU A 284 -12.46 -14.76 18.64
N SER A 285 -12.16 -13.76 19.46
CA SER A 285 -11.02 -12.87 19.28
C SER A 285 -9.74 -13.70 19.20
N LEU A 286 -9.05 -13.63 18.06
CA LEU A 286 -7.80 -14.33 17.85
C LEU A 286 -6.75 -13.83 18.85
N PRO A 287 -5.93 -14.73 19.47
CA PRO A 287 -4.91 -14.34 20.43
C PRO A 287 -3.66 -13.71 19.75
N TRP A 288 -3.72 -13.45 18.47
CA TRP A 288 -2.65 -12.78 17.71
C TRP A 288 -3.21 -11.72 16.78
N ASN A 289 -2.33 -10.77 16.44
CA ASN A 289 -2.57 -9.77 15.41
C ASN A 289 -1.45 -9.82 14.37
N ILE A 290 -1.80 -9.72 13.09
CA ILE A 290 -0.84 -9.63 11.99
C ILE A 290 -0.88 -8.22 11.44
N SER A 291 0.27 -7.55 11.50
CA SER A 291 0.39 -6.13 11.14
C SER A 291 0.17 -5.83 9.65
N LEU A 292 0.26 -6.85 8.77
CA LEU A 292 -0.02 -6.72 7.35
C LEU A 292 -1.48 -7.11 7.09
N GLY A 293 -2.32 -6.13 6.72
CA GLY A 293 -3.68 -6.37 6.24
C GLY A 293 -3.70 -7.08 4.89
N LEU A 294 -4.87 -7.58 4.50
CA LEU A 294 -5.10 -7.98 3.11
C LEU A 294 -5.47 -6.74 2.29
N PRO A 295 -4.97 -6.63 1.04
CA PRO A 295 -5.48 -5.62 0.12
C PRO A 295 -7.00 -5.72 0.00
N LEU A 296 -7.70 -4.58 -0.04
CA LEU A 296 -9.16 -4.57 -0.12
C LEU A 296 -9.68 -5.40 -1.30
N LYS A 297 -8.98 -5.38 -2.42
CA LYS A 297 -9.28 -6.17 -3.61
C LYS A 297 -9.24 -7.70 -3.40
N SER A 298 -8.60 -8.19 -2.33
CA SER A 298 -8.53 -9.62 -2.00
C SER A 298 -9.72 -10.12 -1.18
N TYR A 299 -10.64 -9.23 -0.80
CA TYR A 299 -11.89 -9.65 -0.15
C TYR A 299 -12.89 -10.11 -1.21
N PRO A 300 -13.50 -11.30 -1.07
CA PRO A 300 -14.30 -11.94 -2.13
C PRO A 300 -15.43 -11.08 -2.69
N VAL A 301 -16.09 -10.29 -1.86
CA VAL A 301 -17.14 -9.36 -2.33
C VAL A 301 -16.56 -8.23 -3.20
N ILE A 302 -15.40 -7.69 -2.82
CA ILE A 302 -14.73 -6.62 -3.56
C ILE A 302 -14.12 -7.18 -4.85
N GLU A 303 -13.48 -8.35 -4.79
CA GLU A 303 -12.97 -9.06 -5.96
C GLU A 303 -14.08 -9.30 -6.99
N THR A 304 -15.26 -9.76 -6.53
CA THR A 304 -16.43 -9.93 -7.39
C THR A 304 -16.86 -8.61 -8.03
N ALA A 305 -16.90 -7.51 -7.26
CA ALA A 305 -17.26 -6.19 -7.78
C ALA A 305 -16.27 -5.71 -8.86
N PHE A 306 -14.97 -5.83 -8.61
CA PHE A 306 -13.96 -5.48 -9.62
C PHE A 306 -14.02 -6.38 -10.86
N SER A 307 -14.29 -7.68 -10.68
CA SER A 307 -14.47 -8.61 -11.79
C SER A 307 -15.67 -8.24 -12.69
N ILE A 308 -16.75 -7.72 -12.08
CA ILE A 308 -17.92 -7.21 -12.83
C ILE A 308 -17.52 -5.95 -13.62
N LEU A 309 -16.76 -5.03 -13.02
CA LEU A 309 -16.29 -3.83 -13.71
C LEU A 309 -15.32 -4.17 -14.85
N GLU A 310 -14.40 -5.10 -14.64
CA GLU A 310 -13.48 -5.58 -15.69
C GLU A 310 -14.26 -6.23 -16.84
N LEU A 311 -15.28 -7.05 -16.53
CA LEU A 311 -16.18 -7.64 -17.52
C LEU A 311 -16.95 -6.57 -18.30
N ALA A 312 -17.37 -5.48 -17.65
CA ALA A 312 -18.04 -4.35 -18.29
C ALA A 312 -17.14 -3.62 -19.29
N GLY A 313 -15.82 -3.67 -19.12
CA GLY A 313 -14.82 -3.15 -20.04
C GLY A 313 -14.75 -3.87 -21.40
N GLY A 314 -15.52 -4.94 -21.59
CA GLY A 314 -15.79 -5.59 -22.89
C GLY A 314 -15.06 -6.90 -23.16
N SER A 315 -13.97 -7.21 -22.47
CA SER A 315 -13.20 -8.46 -22.64
C SER A 315 -12.73 -8.97 -21.28
N PHE A 316 -13.04 -10.20 -20.94
CA PHE A 316 -12.74 -10.81 -19.66
C PHE A 316 -12.03 -12.14 -19.83
N GLN A 317 -10.95 -12.36 -19.10
CA GLN A 317 -10.15 -13.57 -19.19
C GLN A 317 -10.91 -14.78 -18.65
N LEU A 318 -10.82 -15.90 -19.35
CA LEU A 318 -11.57 -17.12 -19.04
C LEU A 318 -11.20 -17.73 -17.67
N ASP A 319 -9.96 -17.60 -17.24
CA ASP A 319 -9.49 -18.07 -15.92
C ASP A 319 -10.13 -17.33 -14.74
N LYS A 320 -10.43 -16.05 -14.90
CA LYS A 320 -11.13 -15.22 -13.92
C LYS A 320 -12.65 -15.44 -13.93
N LEU A 321 -13.19 -15.96 -15.03
CA LEU A 321 -14.65 -16.11 -15.20
C LEU A 321 -15.25 -17.17 -14.27
N GLY A 322 -14.56 -18.29 -14.05
CA GLY A 322 -15.05 -19.35 -13.16
C GLY A 322 -15.30 -18.88 -11.72
N PRO A 323 -14.33 -18.22 -11.06
CA PRO A 323 -14.56 -17.60 -9.75
C PRO A 323 -15.73 -16.61 -9.76
N LEU A 324 -15.88 -15.78 -10.80
CA LEU A 324 -16.98 -14.84 -10.91
C LEU A 324 -18.34 -15.54 -11.02
N LEU A 325 -18.50 -16.51 -11.90
CA LEU A 325 -19.76 -17.25 -12.11
C LEU A 325 -20.21 -18.00 -10.86
N ASN A 326 -19.27 -18.51 -10.07
CA ASN A 326 -19.53 -19.25 -8.83
C ASN A 326 -19.54 -18.35 -7.60
N SER A 327 -19.39 -17.03 -7.75
CA SER A 327 -19.39 -16.10 -6.63
C SER A 327 -20.77 -16.05 -5.93
N PRO A 328 -20.82 -16.18 -4.60
CA PRO A 328 -22.07 -16.07 -3.86
C PRO A 328 -22.63 -14.64 -3.83
N TYR A 329 -21.85 -13.66 -4.26
CA TYR A 329 -22.22 -12.24 -4.30
C TYR A 329 -22.93 -11.83 -5.59
N LEU A 330 -23.04 -12.72 -6.58
CA LEU A 330 -23.88 -12.51 -7.75
C LEU A 330 -25.33 -12.91 -7.46
N ALA A 331 -26.27 -12.07 -7.90
CA ALA A 331 -27.70 -12.39 -7.76
C ALA A 331 -28.03 -13.76 -8.39
N GLY A 332 -28.90 -14.52 -7.73
CA GLY A 332 -29.27 -15.87 -8.16
C GLY A 332 -28.20 -16.95 -7.94
N ALA A 333 -27.12 -16.63 -7.17
CA ALA A 333 -26.02 -17.57 -6.98
C ALA A 333 -26.48 -18.90 -6.34
N SER A 334 -27.36 -18.85 -5.34
CA SER A 334 -27.88 -20.04 -4.65
C SER A 334 -28.77 -20.92 -5.52
N GLU A 335 -29.59 -20.32 -6.37
CA GLU A 335 -30.55 -21.01 -7.22
C GLU A 335 -29.90 -21.57 -8.51
N GLU A 336 -28.86 -20.90 -8.98
CA GLU A 336 -28.22 -21.21 -10.28
C GLU A 336 -26.82 -21.85 -10.16
N VAL A 337 -26.41 -22.34 -8.98
CA VAL A 337 -25.06 -22.92 -8.75
C VAL A 337 -24.74 -24.01 -9.78
N GLY A 338 -25.61 -24.99 -9.96
CA GLY A 338 -25.41 -26.10 -10.91
C GLY A 338 -25.30 -25.63 -12.37
N PRO A 339 -26.29 -24.89 -12.89
CA PRO A 339 -26.23 -24.32 -14.24
C PRO A 339 -24.99 -23.47 -14.49
N ARG A 340 -24.58 -22.60 -13.55
CA ARG A 340 -23.38 -21.75 -13.70
C ARG A 340 -22.09 -22.57 -13.74
N ALA A 341 -21.96 -23.61 -12.93
CA ALA A 341 -20.82 -24.51 -12.99
C ALA A 341 -20.71 -25.24 -14.35
N VAL A 342 -21.86 -25.65 -14.91
CA VAL A 342 -21.91 -26.25 -16.24
C VAL A 342 -21.59 -25.22 -17.33
N LEU A 343 -22.02 -23.96 -17.16
CA LEU A 343 -21.67 -22.85 -18.07
C LEU A 343 -20.15 -22.59 -18.06
N ASP A 344 -19.52 -22.52 -16.89
CA ASP A 344 -18.06 -22.38 -16.78
C ASP A 344 -17.32 -23.48 -17.54
N ARG A 345 -17.72 -24.74 -17.30
CA ARG A 345 -17.16 -25.88 -18.06
C ARG A 345 -17.35 -25.73 -19.56
N LYS A 346 -18.54 -25.34 -20.00
CA LYS A 346 -18.85 -25.16 -21.42
C LYS A 346 -17.98 -24.09 -22.09
N LEU A 347 -17.74 -22.98 -21.39
CA LEU A 347 -16.89 -21.87 -21.88
C LEU A 347 -15.42 -22.30 -21.97
N ARG A 348 -14.95 -23.12 -21.04
CA ARG A 348 -13.60 -23.73 -21.10
C ARG A 348 -13.46 -24.71 -22.24
N ASP A 349 -14.51 -25.49 -22.52
CA ASP A 349 -14.52 -26.44 -23.67
C ASP A 349 -14.47 -25.72 -25.03
N ILE A 350 -14.96 -24.48 -25.12
CA ILE A 350 -14.85 -23.65 -26.34
C ILE A 350 -13.41 -23.20 -26.58
N GLY A 351 -12.60 -23.00 -25.50
CA GLY A 351 -11.17 -22.73 -25.58
C GLY A 351 -10.79 -21.32 -25.99
N GLU A 352 -11.72 -20.36 -25.93
CA GLU A 352 -11.41 -18.94 -26.13
C GLU A 352 -10.74 -18.38 -24.88
N GLN A 353 -9.64 -17.64 -25.04
CA GLN A 353 -8.93 -17.03 -23.90
C GLN A 353 -9.73 -15.92 -23.24
N ASN A 354 -10.55 -15.20 -24.02
CA ASN A 354 -11.36 -14.10 -23.57
C ASN A 354 -12.84 -14.31 -23.88
N VAL A 355 -13.69 -13.91 -22.96
CA VAL A 355 -15.15 -13.97 -23.09
C VAL A 355 -15.72 -12.56 -23.11
N SER A 356 -16.56 -12.25 -24.08
CA SER A 356 -17.27 -10.97 -24.12
C SER A 356 -18.59 -11.01 -23.37
N LEU A 357 -19.05 -9.86 -22.85
CA LEU A 357 -20.37 -9.71 -22.24
C LEU A 357 -21.49 -10.24 -23.12
N LYS A 358 -21.44 -9.96 -24.43
CA LYS A 358 -22.44 -10.40 -25.40
C LYS A 358 -22.48 -11.92 -25.53
N SER A 359 -21.31 -12.57 -25.59
CA SER A 359 -21.20 -14.04 -25.63
C SER A 359 -21.74 -14.66 -24.37
N LEU A 360 -21.37 -14.11 -23.21
CA LEU A 360 -21.81 -14.61 -21.91
C LEU A 360 -23.34 -14.45 -21.73
N CYS A 361 -23.92 -13.30 -22.09
CA CYS A 361 -25.36 -13.05 -22.05
C CYS A 361 -26.11 -14.07 -22.91
N TRP A 362 -25.63 -14.34 -24.16
CA TRP A 362 -26.26 -15.28 -25.05
C TRP A 362 -26.18 -16.73 -24.54
N GLN A 363 -25.01 -17.14 -24.03
CA GLN A 363 -24.82 -18.49 -23.47
C GLN A 363 -25.70 -18.71 -22.22
N ALA A 364 -25.66 -17.80 -21.26
CA ALA A 364 -26.44 -17.90 -20.02
C ALA A 364 -27.95 -17.88 -20.27
N GLY A 365 -28.42 -17.15 -21.30
CA GLY A 365 -29.83 -17.02 -21.67
C GLY A 365 -30.39 -18.18 -22.50
N SER A 366 -29.57 -19.15 -22.93
CA SER A 366 -30.00 -20.24 -23.81
C SER A 366 -30.91 -21.22 -23.07
N THR A 367 -32.23 -21.17 -23.34
CA THR A 367 -33.30 -21.83 -22.55
C THR A 367 -33.34 -23.35 -22.66
N LEU A 368 -32.72 -23.94 -23.70
CA LEU A 368 -32.73 -25.38 -23.94
C LEU A 368 -31.44 -26.09 -23.54
N THR A 369 -30.65 -25.48 -22.68
CA THR A 369 -29.33 -25.98 -22.29
C THR A 369 -29.27 -26.28 -20.80
N PRO A 370 -28.43 -27.25 -20.37
CA PRO A 370 -28.23 -27.55 -18.95
C PRO A 370 -27.54 -26.43 -18.14
N TRP A 371 -27.01 -25.43 -18.85
CA TRP A 371 -26.36 -24.25 -18.26
C TRP A 371 -27.24 -22.98 -18.31
N HIS A 372 -28.53 -23.12 -18.58
CA HIS A 372 -29.47 -22.00 -18.57
C HIS A 372 -29.51 -21.33 -17.21
N SER A 373 -29.11 -20.06 -17.14
CA SER A 373 -29.00 -19.25 -15.92
C SER A 373 -29.71 -17.91 -16.14
N PRO A 374 -31.06 -17.86 -15.98
CA PRO A 374 -31.86 -16.70 -16.37
C PRO A 374 -31.58 -15.44 -15.54
N GLN A 375 -31.29 -15.56 -14.24
CA GLN A 375 -30.94 -14.41 -13.41
C GLN A 375 -29.59 -13.84 -13.82
N LEU A 376 -28.58 -14.70 -14.00
CA LEU A 376 -27.29 -14.29 -14.52
C LEU A 376 -27.44 -13.59 -15.86
N ALA A 377 -28.17 -14.21 -16.80
CA ALA A 377 -28.40 -13.65 -18.14
C ALA A 377 -29.03 -12.25 -18.06
N THR A 378 -30.04 -12.06 -17.22
CA THR A 378 -30.71 -10.77 -17.02
C THR A 378 -29.72 -9.70 -16.56
N HIS A 379 -28.89 -10.00 -15.56
CA HIS A 379 -27.92 -9.03 -15.03
C HIS A 379 -26.78 -8.73 -16.01
N ILE A 380 -26.27 -9.74 -16.71
CA ILE A 380 -25.23 -9.55 -17.74
C ILE A 380 -25.76 -8.72 -18.93
N CYS A 381 -27.03 -8.93 -19.34
CA CYS A 381 -27.64 -8.11 -20.39
C CYS A 381 -27.83 -6.67 -19.93
N GLN A 382 -28.28 -6.43 -18.69
CA GLN A 382 -28.38 -5.09 -18.10
C GLN A 382 -27.00 -4.41 -18.04
N LEU A 383 -25.96 -5.14 -17.61
CA LEU A 383 -24.59 -4.65 -17.59
C LEU A 383 -24.11 -4.29 -18.99
N THR A 384 -24.46 -5.11 -20.00
CA THR A 384 -24.12 -4.84 -21.41
C THR A 384 -24.76 -3.54 -21.92
N ASP A 385 -26.01 -3.27 -21.55
CA ASP A 385 -26.71 -2.05 -21.96
C ASP A 385 -26.19 -0.81 -21.20
N LEU A 386 -25.86 -0.97 -19.93
CA LEU A 386 -25.21 0.08 -19.14
C LEU A 386 -23.82 0.41 -19.72
N ALA A 387 -23.00 -0.59 -20.00
CA ALA A 387 -21.65 -0.40 -20.56
C ALA A 387 -21.67 0.35 -21.90
N LYS A 388 -22.70 0.14 -22.74
CA LYS A 388 -22.88 0.89 -23.99
C LYS A 388 -23.26 2.37 -23.76
N SER A 389 -23.92 2.67 -22.65
CA SER A 389 -24.33 4.03 -22.31
C SER A 389 -23.19 4.88 -21.73
N ILE A 390 -22.11 4.24 -21.28
CA ILE A 390 -20.95 4.90 -20.70
C ILE A 390 -20.07 5.44 -21.83
N PRO A 391 -19.78 6.75 -21.87
CA PRO A 391 -18.92 7.32 -22.90
C PRO A 391 -17.48 6.80 -22.73
N GLY A 392 -16.79 6.53 -23.83
CA GLY A 392 -15.38 6.07 -23.80
C GLY A 392 -14.40 7.11 -23.23
N SER A 393 -14.81 8.38 -23.19
CA SER A 393 -14.09 9.50 -22.57
C SER A 393 -15.10 10.52 -22.06
N ALA A 394 -14.92 10.96 -20.82
CA ALA A 394 -15.78 11.97 -20.21
C ALA A 394 -14.98 12.80 -19.19
N SER A 395 -15.47 13.99 -18.85
CA SER A 395 -14.89 14.77 -17.75
C SER A 395 -15.12 14.07 -16.42
N THR A 396 -14.27 14.34 -15.43
CA THR A 396 -14.43 13.79 -14.07
C THR A 396 -15.82 14.06 -13.50
N ALA A 397 -16.38 15.25 -13.78
CA ALA A 397 -17.72 15.64 -13.34
C ALA A 397 -18.84 14.82 -14.01
N ASP A 398 -18.63 14.32 -15.23
CA ASP A 398 -19.60 13.49 -15.94
C ASP A 398 -19.50 12.03 -15.53
N TRP A 399 -18.33 11.57 -15.09
CA TRP A 399 -18.15 10.23 -14.53
C TRP A 399 -18.76 10.05 -13.13
N VAL A 400 -18.94 11.14 -12.38
CA VAL A 400 -19.52 11.12 -11.03
C VAL A 400 -21.07 11.13 -11.05
N LYS A 401 -21.69 11.49 -12.18
CA LYS A 401 -23.14 11.43 -12.39
C LYS A 401 -23.63 10.02 -12.71
#